data_dfb28280729df502e8a1b5a5f5595534
#
_entry.id   dfb28280729df502e8a1b5a5f5595534
#
_cell.length_a   1.000
_cell.length_b   1.000
_cell.length_c   1.000
_cell.angle_alpha   90.00
_cell.angle_beta   90.00
_cell.angle_gamma   90.00
#
_symmetry.space_group_name_H-M   'P 1'
#
loop_
_entity.id
_entity.type
_entity.pdbx_description
1 polymer ?
#
loop_
_entity_poly.entity_id
_entity_poly.type
_entity_poly.pdbx_seq_one_letter_code
_entity_poly.pdbx_strand_id
1 'polypeptide(L)'
;MSMRIPQGELHTQLRAEAIETRERIAAIVRPLDLAQLNEHPEPNGWSVGQVLEHLCVADGRYEDPLTALMGRSRQDAGAPAREWKPSFIGGMIAGSLLKPKPLKSPKVFRPGPTPRNGVAEELLARELRFVKAMDDAALYDWKALRISSPALPSWAPKMNLGDGFRIHVVHLTRHSKQIERVAAKL
;
A
#
# COMPACT_ATOMS: atom_id res chain seq x y z
N MET A 1 18.59 12.91 6.93
CA MET A 1 19.23 12.59 5.64
C MET A 1 18.17 12.29 4.59
N SER A 2 18.25 12.87 3.39
CA SER A 2 17.34 12.52 2.29
C SER A 2 17.71 11.12 1.80
N MET A 3 16.74 10.20 1.76
CA MET A 3 16.93 8.84 1.23
C MET A 3 17.31 8.93 -0.25
N ARG A 4 18.43 8.33 -0.62
CA ARG A 4 18.90 8.19 -2.00
C ARG A 4 19.40 6.76 -2.16
N ILE A 5 18.89 6.05 -3.15
CA ILE A 5 19.14 4.63 -3.33
C ILE A 5 19.02 4.28 -4.81
N PRO A 6 19.81 3.35 -5.37
CA PRO A 6 19.55 2.81 -6.70
C PRO A 6 18.13 2.26 -6.80
N GLN A 7 17.43 2.53 -7.90
CA GLN A 7 16.04 2.09 -8.07
C GLN A 7 15.89 0.57 -7.95
N GLY A 8 16.83 -0.20 -8.51
CA GLY A 8 16.78 -1.67 -8.43
C GLY A 8 16.94 -2.19 -6.99
N GLU A 9 17.71 -1.51 -6.16
CA GLU A 9 17.84 -1.84 -4.74
C GLU A 9 16.53 -1.51 -3.99
N LEU A 10 15.94 -0.33 -4.27
CA LEU A 10 14.62 0.01 -3.71
C LEU A 10 13.54 -0.99 -4.11
N HIS A 11 13.51 -1.39 -5.40
CA HIS A 11 12.59 -2.41 -5.89
C HIS A 11 12.73 -3.71 -5.10
N THR A 12 13.96 -4.21 -4.93
CA THR A 12 14.24 -5.45 -4.19
C THR A 12 13.76 -5.36 -2.74
N GLN A 13 14.05 -4.23 -2.07
CA GLN A 13 13.63 -4.01 -0.68
C GLN A 13 12.10 -3.96 -0.54
N LEU A 14 11.43 -3.16 -1.37
CA LEU A 14 9.97 -3.01 -1.30
C LEU A 14 9.24 -4.31 -1.66
N ARG A 15 9.75 -5.04 -2.66
CA ARG A 15 9.21 -6.34 -3.05
C ARG A 15 9.29 -7.36 -1.92
N ALA A 16 10.44 -7.47 -1.27
CA ALA A 16 10.63 -8.39 -0.15
C ALA A 16 9.70 -8.03 1.02
N GLU A 17 9.63 -6.75 1.39
CA GLU A 17 8.77 -6.27 2.48
C GLU A 17 7.27 -6.47 2.18
N ALA A 18 6.84 -6.26 0.93
CA ALA A 18 5.45 -6.50 0.52
C ALA A 18 5.07 -7.99 0.66
N ILE A 19 5.92 -8.90 0.17
CA ILE A 19 5.69 -10.34 0.27
C ILE A 19 5.66 -10.78 1.74
N GLU A 20 6.64 -10.40 2.53
CA GLU A 20 6.70 -10.75 3.96
C GLU A 20 5.46 -10.24 4.72
N THR A 21 5.08 -8.99 4.46
CA THR A 21 3.91 -8.39 5.13
C THR A 21 2.61 -9.07 4.71
N ARG A 22 2.46 -9.41 3.42
CA ARG A 22 1.33 -10.18 2.92
C ARG A 22 1.21 -11.55 3.61
N GLU A 23 2.32 -12.29 3.72
CA GLU A 23 2.31 -13.61 4.39
C GLU A 23 1.99 -13.48 5.90
N ARG A 24 2.47 -12.43 6.56
CA ARG A 24 2.13 -12.12 7.94
C ARG A 24 0.62 -11.87 8.09
N ILE A 25 0.02 -11.06 7.22
CA ILE A 25 -1.43 -10.85 7.21
C ILE A 25 -2.16 -12.17 6.98
N ALA A 26 -1.73 -12.95 5.98
CA ALA A 26 -2.34 -14.24 5.66
C ALA A 26 -2.34 -15.20 6.85
N ALA A 27 -1.24 -15.28 7.58
CA ALA A 27 -1.12 -16.14 8.77
C ALA A 27 -2.12 -15.74 9.88
N ILE A 28 -2.40 -14.44 10.01
CA ILE A 28 -3.35 -13.93 11.03
C ILE A 28 -4.80 -14.15 10.60
N VAL A 29 -5.13 -13.88 9.32
CA VAL A 29 -6.55 -13.83 8.89
C VAL A 29 -7.12 -15.16 8.45
N ARG A 30 -6.30 -16.11 7.96
CA ARG A 30 -6.78 -17.43 7.49
C ARG A 30 -7.52 -18.26 8.55
N PRO A 31 -7.13 -18.24 9.84
CA PRO A 31 -7.86 -18.98 10.86
C PRO A 31 -9.14 -18.28 11.33
N LEU A 32 -9.38 -17.01 10.97
CA LEU A 32 -10.52 -16.24 11.45
C LEU A 32 -11.75 -16.50 10.57
N ASP A 33 -12.89 -16.79 11.21
CA ASP A 33 -14.18 -16.84 10.54
C ASP A 33 -14.78 -15.44 10.30
N LEU A 34 -15.91 -15.36 9.59
CA LEU A 34 -16.55 -14.10 9.25
C LEU A 34 -17.03 -13.33 10.49
N ALA A 35 -17.47 -14.03 11.55
CA ALA A 35 -17.91 -13.39 12.78
C ALA A 35 -16.72 -12.73 13.48
N GLN A 36 -15.61 -13.44 13.61
CA GLN A 36 -14.36 -12.92 14.17
C GLN A 36 -13.79 -11.76 13.35
N LEU A 37 -13.83 -11.85 12.00
CA LEU A 37 -13.41 -10.74 11.14
C LEU A 37 -14.24 -9.47 11.37
N ASN A 38 -15.52 -9.62 11.75
CA ASN A 38 -16.44 -8.50 12.00
C ASN A 38 -16.47 -8.03 13.46
N GLU A 39 -15.85 -8.75 14.36
CA GLU A 39 -15.85 -8.41 15.78
C GLU A 39 -15.10 -7.10 16.05
N HIS A 40 -15.69 -6.25 16.89
CA HIS A 40 -15.14 -4.96 17.31
C HIS A 40 -14.62 -5.07 18.76
N PRO A 41 -13.35 -5.42 19.00
CA PRO A 41 -12.80 -5.50 20.34
C PRO A 41 -12.82 -4.17 21.10
N GLU A 42 -12.89 -3.07 20.37
CA GLU A 42 -12.98 -1.71 20.91
C GLU A 42 -14.18 -0.96 20.33
N PRO A 43 -14.98 -0.24 21.14
CA PRO A 43 -16.25 0.38 20.70
C PRO A 43 -16.12 1.36 19.52
N ASN A 44 -14.97 1.99 19.36
CA ASN A 44 -14.70 2.96 18.28
C ASN A 44 -13.54 2.51 17.38
N GLY A 45 -13.08 1.27 17.53
CA GLY A 45 -12.02 0.68 16.73
C GLY A 45 -12.56 0.01 15.47
N TRP A 46 -11.73 -0.16 14.49
CA TRP A 46 -12.04 -0.99 13.35
C TRP A 46 -11.87 -2.47 13.69
N SER A 47 -12.78 -3.31 13.19
CA SER A 47 -12.59 -4.76 13.17
C SER A 47 -11.45 -5.14 12.22
N VAL A 48 -10.96 -6.39 12.32
CA VAL A 48 -9.97 -6.92 11.36
C VAL A 48 -10.49 -6.78 9.94
N GLY A 49 -11.73 -7.19 9.68
CA GLY A 49 -12.36 -7.10 8.36
C GLY A 49 -12.44 -5.67 7.83
N GLN A 50 -12.70 -4.68 8.68
CA GLN A 50 -12.70 -3.27 8.26
C GLN A 50 -11.30 -2.76 7.90
N VAL A 51 -10.25 -3.24 8.56
CA VAL A 51 -8.88 -2.90 8.17
C VAL A 51 -8.54 -3.52 6.81
N LEU A 52 -8.94 -4.77 6.57
CA LEU A 52 -8.76 -5.43 5.26
C LEU A 52 -9.53 -4.70 4.15
N GLU A 53 -10.79 -4.31 4.40
CA GLU A 53 -11.61 -3.56 3.45
C GLU A 53 -10.99 -2.19 3.13
N HIS A 54 -10.46 -1.49 4.14
CA HIS A 54 -9.75 -0.23 3.95
C HIS A 54 -8.55 -0.39 3.00
N LEU A 55 -7.77 -1.45 3.17
CA LEU A 55 -6.63 -1.75 2.29
C LEU A 55 -7.12 -2.05 0.87
N CYS A 56 -8.13 -2.91 0.69
CA CYS A 56 -8.72 -3.18 -0.64
C CYS A 56 -9.20 -1.92 -1.35
N VAL A 57 -9.88 -1.02 -0.62
CA VAL A 57 -10.36 0.26 -1.17
C VAL A 57 -9.19 1.17 -1.55
N ALA A 58 -8.14 1.23 -0.72
CA ALA A 58 -6.97 2.04 -1.01
C ALA A 58 -6.23 1.53 -2.26
N ASP A 59 -6.00 0.22 -2.35
CA ASP A 59 -5.30 -0.41 -3.47
C ASP A 59 -6.06 -0.22 -4.80
N GLY A 60 -7.37 -0.45 -4.79
CA GLY A 60 -8.21 -0.26 -5.97
C GLY A 60 -8.16 1.16 -6.56
N ARG A 61 -7.81 2.16 -5.73
CA ARG A 61 -7.65 3.54 -6.21
C ARG A 61 -6.35 3.78 -6.97
N TYR A 62 -5.37 2.90 -6.85
CA TYR A 62 -4.07 3.02 -7.51
C TYR A 62 -3.92 2.08 -8.72
N GLU A 63 -4.67 0.97 -8.79
CA GLU A 63 -4.51 -0.05 -9.84
C GLU A 63 -4.65 0.55 -11.26
N ASP A 64 -5.78 1.22 -11.57
CA ASP A 64 -6.03 1.80 -12.88
C ASP A 64 -5.05 2.93 -13.26
N PRO A 65 -4.79 3.92 -12.39
CA PRO A 65 -3.79 4.94 -12.66
C PRO A 65 -2.39 4.40 -12.92
N LEU A 66 -1.97 3.35 -12.22
CA LEU A 66 -0.68 2.71 -12.39
C LEU A 66 -0.59 2.00 -13.74
N THR A 67 -1.60 1.18 -14.09
CA THR A 67 -1.70 0.48 -15.37
C THR A 67 -1.69 1.47 -16.53
N ALA A 68 -2.50 2.53 -16.46
CA ALA A 68 -2.56 3.56 -17.49
C ALA A 68 -1.25 4.34 -17.63
N LEU A 69 -0.51 4.56 -16.54
CA LEU A 69 0.79 5.21 -16.56
C LEU A 69 1.83 4.35 -17.29
N MET A 70 1.92 3.07 -16.96
CA MET A 70 2.87 2.14 -17.59
C MET A 70 2.56 1.95 -19.07
N GLY A 71 1.28 1.80 -19.45
CA GLY A 71 0.86 1.60 -20.85
C GLY A 71 1.21 2.76 -21.80
N ARG A 72 1.44 3.99 -21.29
CA ARG A 72 1.85 5.17 -22.08
C ARG A 72 3.30 5.57 -21.91
N SER A 73 4.06 4.84 -21.09
CA SER A 73 5.45 5.13 -20.78
C SER A 73 6.40 4.19 -21.52
N ARG A 74 7.64 4.60 -21.72
CA ARG A 74 8.65 3.75 -22.33
C ARG A 74 9.50 3.09 -21.26
N GLN A 75 9.87 1.84 -21.48
CA GLN A 75 10.86 1.15 -20.69
C GLN A 75 12.28 1.70 -20.97
N ASP A 76 13.14 1.59 -19.99
CA ASP A 76 14.52 2.02 -20.01
C ASP A 76 15.37 1.01 -19.24
N ALA A 77 16.17 0.24 -19.92
CA ALA A 77 17.04 -0.77 -19.33
C ALA A 77 18.05 -0.22 -18.31
N GLY A 78 18.36 1.08 -18.38
CA GLY A 78 19.21 1.77 -17.42
C GLY A 78 18.50 2.24 -16.14
N ALA A 79 17.17 2.18 -16.11
CA ALA A 79 16.39 2.68 -14.96
C ALA A 79 16.75 2.03 -13.61
N PRO A 80 17.01 0.72 -13.50
CA PRO A 80 17.37 0.09 -12.23
C PRO A 80 18.65 0.64 -11.60
N ALA A 81 19.60 1.07 -12.40
CA ALA A 81 20.87 1.62 -11.92
C ALA A 81 20.79 3.11 -11.51
N ARG A 82 19.71 3.79 -11.88
CA ARG A 82 19.54 5.21 -11.55
C ARG A 82 19.23 5.44 -10.08
N GLU A 83 19.78 6.54 -9.57
CA GLU A 83 19.45 7.01 -8.23
C GLU A 83 17.99 7.46 -8.15
N TRP A 84 17.22 6.80 -7.31
CA TRP A 84 15.90 7.23 -6.89
C TRP A 84 15.98 8.07 -5.61
N LYS A 85 15.08 9.03 -5.50
CA LYS A 85 14.82 9.79 -4.26
C LYS A 85 13.33 10.10 -4.14
N PRO A 86 12.77 10.19 -2.93
CA PRO A 86 11.38 10.58 -2.74
C PRO A 86 11.14 12.01 -3.29
N SER A 87 9.97 12.22 -3.85
CA SER A 87 9.46 13.56 -4.04
C SER A 87 9.10 14.19 -2.69
N PHE A 88 8.92 15.50 -2.63
CA PHE A 88 8.51 16.18 -1.40
C PHE A 88 7.21 15.60 -0.84
N ILE A 89 6.18 15.48 -1.69
CA ILE A 89 4.87 14.94 -1.31
C ILE A 89 4.96 13.48 -0.91
N GLY A 90 5.65 12.63 -1.70
CA GLY A 90 5.81 11.21 -1.38
C GLY A 90 6.56 11.01 -0.07
N GLY A 91 7.61 11.77 0.16
CA GLY A 91 8.37 11.75 1.42
C GLY A 91 7.52 12.17 2.62
N MET A 92 6.67 13.19 2.47
CA MET A 92 5.75 13.65 3.51
C MET A 92 4.69 12.59 3.85
N ILE A 93 4.05 11.99 2.84
CA ILE A 93 3.03 10.96 3.04
C ILE A 93 3.64 9.72 3.71
N ALA A 94 4.71 9.16 3.14
CA ALA A 94 5.39 8.00 3.71
C ALA A 94 5.89 8.27 5.14
N GLY A 95 6.50 9.43 5.38
CA GLY A 95 6.94 9.84 6.71
C GLY A 95 5.80 9.98 7.72
N SER A 96 4.60 10.37 7.27
CA SER A 96 3.40 10.41 8.11
C SER A 96 2.91 9.02 8.50
N LEU A 97 2.91 8.09 7.54
CA LEU A 97 2.50 6.69 7.75
C LEU A 97 3.46 5.92 8.68
N LEU A 98 4.74 6.27 8.67
CA LEU A 98 5.74 5.66 9.55
C LEU A 98 5.63 6.08 11.02
N LYS A 99 4.93 7.19 11.31
CA LYS A 99 4.77 7.64 12.71
C LYS A 99 3.81 6.72 13.47
N PRO A 100 4.14 6.36 14.74
CA PRO A 100 3.30 5.48 15.57
C PRO A 100 2.09 6.21 16.17
N LYS A 101 1.51 7.18 15.45
CA LYS A 101 0.35 7.97 15.90
C LYS A 101 -0.90 7.54 15.14
N PRO A 102 -2.09 7.55 15.79
CA PRO A 102 -3.34 7.36 15.08
C PRO A 102 -3.49 8.40 13.96
N LEU A 103 -3.84 7.96 12.77
CA LEU A 103 -4.15 8.82 11.64
C LEU A 103 -5.60 8.60 11.26
N LYS A 104 -6.33 9.71 11.05
CA LYS A 104 -7.68 9.61 10.47
C LYS A 104 -7.55 9.21 9.00
N SER A 105 -8.20 8.11 8.63
CA SER A 105 -8.30 7.72 7.23
C SER A 105 -9.06 8.78 6.43
N PRO A 106 -8.53 9.22 5.27
CA PRO A 106 -9.28 10.04 4.33
C PRO A 106 -10.63 9.37 3.99
N LYS A 107 -11.68 10.18 3.78
CA LYS A 107 -13.03 9.64 3.51
C LYS A 107 -13.07 8.65 2.35
N VAL A 108 -12.26 8.91 1.31
CA VAL A 108 -12.18 8.08 0.10
C VAL A 108 -11.63 6.66 0.32
N PHE A 109 -10.99 6.41 1.46
CA PHE A 109 -10.42 5.11 1.83
C PHE A 109 -11.14 4.43 2.99
N ARG A 110 -12.22 5.01 3.50
CA ARG A 110 -12.92 4.42 4.63
C ARG A 110 -13.62 3.12 4.22
N PRO A 111 -13.54 2.09 5.06
CA PRO A 111 -14.28 0.85 4.86
C PRO A 111 -15.78 1.08 5.02
N GLY A 112 -16.58 0.17 4.48
CA GLY A 112 -18.00 0.08 4.79
C GLY A 112 -18.25 -0.30 6.27
N PRO A 113 -19.51 -0.18 6.73
CA PRO A 113 -19.85 -0.49 8.12
C PRO A 113 -19.69 -1.98 8.46
N THR A 114 -19.92 -2.84 7.49
CA THR A 114 -19.82 -4.29 7.64
C THR A 114 -18.91 -4.84 6.54
N PRO A 115 -17.79 -5.48 6.88
CA PRO A 115 -16.94 -6.13 5.91
C PRO A 115 -17.69 -7.22 5.15
N ARG A 116 -17.42 -7.30 3.86
CA ARG A 116 -18.01 -8.32 2.99
C ARG A 116 -17.29 -9.65 3.13
N ASN A 117 -18.02 -10.72 2.85
CA ASN A 117 -17.41 -12.05 2.74
C ASN A 117 -16.32 -12.07 1.66
N GLY A 118 -15.22 -12.78 1.89
CA GLY A 118 -14.11 -12.91 0.95
C GLY A 118 -13.13 -11.71 0.92
N VAL A 119 -13.25 -10.75 1.85
CA VAL A 119 -12.35 -9.57 1.89
C VAL A 119 -10.90 -9.93 2.14
N ALA A 120 -10.64 -10.99 2.91
CA ALA A 120 -9.30 -11.46 3.19
C ALA A 120 -8.63 -12.03 1.93
N GLU A 121 -9.33 -12.91 1.21
CA GLU A 121 -8.87 -13.50 -0.04
C GLU A 121 -8.63 -12.43 -1.10
N GLU A 122 -9.54 -11.46 -1.19
CA GLU A 122 -9.39 -10.35 -2.12
C GLU A 122 -8.14 -9.53 -1.83
N LEU A 123 -7.91 -9.13 -0.57
CA LEU A 123 -6.69 -8.40 -0.21
C LEU A 123 -5.44 -9.18 -0.57
N LEU A 124 -5.36 -10.45 -0.17
CA LEU A 124 -4.20 -11.29 -0.44
C LEU A 124 -3.93 -11.46 -1.94
N ALA A 125 -4.99 -11.50 -2.77
CA ALA A 125 -4.86 -11.53 -4.22
C ALA A 125 -4.43 -10.17 -4.80
N ARG A 126 -4.92 -9.04 -4.26
CA ARG A 126 -4.51 -7.69 -4.66
C ARG A 126 -3.02 -7.46 -4.40
N GLU A 127 -2.51 -7.88 -3.24
CA GLU A 127 -1.11 -7.74 -2.90
C GLU A 127 -0.19 -8.51 -3.86
N LEU A 128 -0.60 -9.70 -4.35
CA LEU A 128 0.16 -10.40 -5.40
C LEU A 128 0.16 -9.63 -6.72
N ARG A 129 -1.00 -9.04 -7.10
CA ARG A 129 -1.07 -8.20 -8.30
C ARG A 129 -0.21 -6.94 -8.16
N PHE A 130 -0.16 -6.35 -6.96
CA PHE A 130 0.68 -5.20 -6.68
C PHE A 130 2.16 -5.53 -6.81
N VAL A 131 2.62 -6.65 -6.24
CA VAL A 131 4.00 -7.13 -6.40
C VAL A 131 4.31 -7.34 -7.88
N LYS A 132 3.41 -7.98 -8.63
CA LYS A 132 3.57 -8.15 -10.08
C LYS A 132 3.67 -6.80 -10.80
N ALA A 133 2.80 -5.86 -10.49
CA ALA A 133 2.84 -4.51 -11.10
C ALA A 133 4.15 -3.78 -10.80
N MET A 134 4.73 -3.97 -9.62
CA MET A 134 6.03 -3.42 -9.26
C MET A 134 7.16 -4.10 -10.03
N ASP A 135 7.10 -5.42 -10.23
CA ASP A 135 8.04 -6.18 -11.05
C ASP A 135 7.94 -5.75 -12.54
N ASP A 136 6.73 -5.62 -13.08
CA ASP A 136 6.48 -5.13 -14.45
C ASP A 136 7.01 -3.69 -14.63
N ALA A 137 7.02 -2.89 -13.56
CA ALA A 137 7.51 -1.52 -13.56
C ALA A 137 9.03 -1.39 -13.38
N ALA A 138 9.77 -2.46 -13.17
CA ALA A 138 11.19 -2.42 -12.83
C ALA A 138 12.06 -1.68 -13.86
N LEU A 139 11.71 -1.76 -15.15
CA LEU A 139 12.41 -1.10 -16.25
C LEU A 139 11.87 0.29 -16.61
N TYR A 140 10.96 0.87 -15.82
CA TYR A 140 10.54 2.27 -16.00
C TYR A 140 11.30 3.17 -15.03
N ASP A 141 11.56 4.42 -15.43
CA ASP A 141 12.19 5.40 -14.53
C ASP A 141 11.20 5.87 -13.46
N TRP A 142 11.28 5.28 -12.27
CA TRP A 142 10.39 5.58 -11.16
C TRP A 142 10.47 7.02 -10.66
N LYS A 143 11.62 7.66 -10.84
CA LYS A 143 11.81 9.06 -10.45
C LYS A 143 11.20 10.03 -11.45
N ALA A 144 11.23 9.69 -12.74
CA ALA A 144 10.69 10.55 -13.80
C ALA A 144 9.17 10.44 -13.92
N LEU A 145 8.61 9.24 -13.78
CA LEU A 145 7.18 9.01 -13.92
C LEU A 145 6.39 9.60 -12.74
N ARG A 146 5.23 10.21 -13.06
CA ARG A 146 4.41 10.94 -12.09
C ARG A 146 3.06 10.32 -11.90
N ILE A 147 2.68 10.13 -10.62
CA ILE A 147 1.38 9.59 -10.21
C ILE A 147 0.71 10.54 -9.21
N SER A 148 -0.60 10.69 -9.31
CA SER A 148 -1.40 11.46 -8.34
C SER A 148 -1.76 10.58 -7.14
N SER A 149 -1.81 11.16 -5.95
CA SER A 149 -2.36 10.48 -4.78
C SER A 149 -3.88 10.64 -4.76
N PRO A 150 -4.67 9.56 -4.69
CA PRO A 150 -6.13 9.65 -4.52
C PRO A 150 -6.56 10.30 -3.19
N ALA A 151 -5.65 10.39 -2.22
CA ALA A 151 -5.89 11.06 -0.94
C ALA A 151 -5.81 12.59 -1.02
N LEU A 152 -5.30 13.13 -2.13
CA LEU A 152 -5.06 14.56 -2.31
C LEU A 152 -5.96 15.13 -3.42
N PRO A 153 -6.28 16.43 -3.39
CA PRO A 153 -6.99 17.08 -4.47
C PRO A 153 -6.24 16.97 -5.81
N SER A 154 -6.96 17.01 -6.92
CA SER A 154 -6.40 16.87 -8.27
C SER A 154 -5.36 17.92 -8.65
N TRP A 155 -5.40 19.11 -8.02
CA TRP A 155 -4.42 20.18 -8.19
C TRP A 155 -3.13 19.99 -7.37
N ALA A 156 -3.11 19.02 -6.43
CA ALA A 156 -1.92 18.79 -5.62
C ALA A 156 -0.74 18.31 -6.46
N PRO A 157 0.50 18.63 -6.06
CA PRO A 157 1.69 18.13 -6.75
C PRO A 157 1.70 16.60 -6.82
N LYS A 158 2.11 16.08 -7.98
CA LYS A 158 2.22 14.64 -8.20
C LYS A 158 3.46 14.08 -7.50
N MET A 159 3.34 12.84 -7.04
CA MET A 159 4.44 12.02 -6.55
C MET A 159 5.20 11.40 -7.73
N ASN A 160 6.38 10.86 -7.50
CA ASN A 160 7.00 9.96 -8.46
C ASN A 160 6.49 8.52 -8.28
N LEU A 161 6.70 7.65 -9.27
CA LEU A 161 6.20 6.28 -9.26
C LEU A 161 6.76 5.47 -8.09
N GLY A 162 8.05 5.61 -7.78
CA GLY A 162 8.66 4.95 -6.63
C GLY A 162 8.08 5.38 -5.28
N ASP A 163 7.60 6.64 -5.16
CA ASP A 163 6.84 7.05 -3.98
C ASP A 163 5.52 6.26 -3.86
N GLY A 164 4.83 6.04 -4.99
CA GLY A 164 3.60 5.23 -5.01
C GLY A 164 3.82 3.83 -4.45
N PHE A 165 4.84 3.14 -4.95
CA PHE A 165 5.21 1.81 -4.45
C PHE A 165 5.62 1.83 -2.97
N ARG A 166 6.47 2.78 -2.58
CA ARG A 166 6.92 2.91 -1.19
C ARG A 166 5.76 3.22 -0.23
N ILE A 167 4.86 4.11 -0.60
CA ILE A 167 3.69 4.46 0.21
C ILE A 167 2.79 3.24 0.40
N HIS A 168 2.54 2.47 -0.65
CA HIS A 168 1.75 1.25 -0.57
C HIS A 168 2.35 0.26 0.44
N VAL A 169 3.63 -0.07 0.31
CA VAL A 169 4.30 -1.04 1.20
C VAL A 169 4.31 -0.55 2.65
N VAL A 170 4.63 0.72 2.90
CA VAL A 170 4.59 1.31 4.25
C VAL A 170 3.17 1.30 4.82
N HIS A 171 2.16 1.56 4.00
CA HIS A 171 0.75 1.52 4.39
C HIS A 171 0.30 0.11 4.77
N LEU A 172 0.65 -0.88 3.94
CA LEU A 172 0.39 -2.29 4.20
C LEU A 172 1.05 -2.75 5.52
N THR A 173 2.35 -2.45 5.70
CA THR A 173 3.11 -2.78 6.92
C THR A 173 2.51 -2.12 8.16
N ARG A 174 2.05 -0.87 8.05
CA ARG A 174 1.36 -0.19 9.14
C ARG A 174 0.08 -0.92 9.55
N HIS A 175 -0.73 -1.28 8.57
CA HIS A 175 -2.01 -1.94 8.83
C HIS A 175 -1.88 -3.41 9.20
N SER A 176 -0.81 -4.12 8.79
CA SER A 176 -0.53 -5.47 9.28
C SER A 176 -0.34 -5.48 10.82
N LYS A 177 0.36 -4.47 11.36
CA LYS A 177 0.50 -4.28 12.82
C LYS A 177 -0.82 -3.93 13.51
N GLN A 178 -1.73 -3.24 12.81
CA GLN A 178 -3.07 -2.97 13.33
C GLN A 178 -3.91 -4.24 13.36
N ILE A 179 -3.90 -5.03 12.27
CA ILE A 179 -4.57 -6.34 12.20
C ILE A 179 -4.10 -7.24 13.33
N GLU A 180 -2.80 -7.35 13.53
CA GLU A 180 -2.20 -8.15 14.63
C GLU A 180 -2.73 -7.73 15.99
N ARG A 181 -2.74 -6.41 16.29
CA ARG A 181 -3.24 -5.89 17.57
C ARG A 181 -4.74 -6.11 17.77
N VAL A 182 -5.54 -6.04 16.71
CA VAL A 182 -6.98 -6.26 16.78
C VAL A 182 -7.27 -7.75 16.94
N ALA A 183 -6.64 -8.60 16.13
CA ALA A 183 -6.80 -10.05 16.20
C ALA A 183 -6.35 -10.65 17.54
N ALA A 184 -5.32 -10.09 18.16
CA ALA A 184 -4.86 -10.55 19.48
C ALA A 184 -5.86 -10.29 20.63
N LYS A 185 -6.98 -9.61 20.37
CA LYS A 185 -8.04 -9.30 21.32
C LYS A 185 -9.32 -10.11 21.08
N LEU A 186 -9.36 -10.90 20.02
CA LEU A 186 -10.45 -11.81 19.69
C LEU A 186 -10.32 -13.12 20.46
#